data_dde4ec96b018d7a835489916f675802d
#
_entry.id   dde4ec96b018d7a835489916f675802d
#
_cell.length_a   1.000
_cell.length_b   1.000
_cell.length_c   1.000
_cell.angle_alpha   90.00
_cell.angle_beta   90.00
_cell.angle_gamma   90.00
#
_symmetry.space_group_name_H-M   'P 1'
#
loop_
_entity.id
_entity.type
_entity.pdbx_description
1 polymer ?
#
loop_
_entity_poly.entity_id
_entity_poly.type
_entity_poly.pdbx_seq_one_letter_code
_entity_poly.pdbx_strand_id
1 'polypeptide(L)'
;DKQISTRTYFQFISEPKFLQALTAASFAYVVMAFLMTATPISMHIIHEFSLDKLGIVMQFHVLAMFLPSLITGTLIKKYGFSKMMYLGVLFYVFTIITSFLDPSFISYLLGLIFLGIGWNFLFVTATSLLVTTYTPDEKFKAQGLNDLVVFSFTAISSLSAGILISMTSWKSVNLLCIPFLILIIASILNTD
;
A
#
# COMPACT_ATOMS: atom_id res chain seq x y z
N ASP A 1 -12.41 39.35 12.02
CA ASP A 1 -12.14 37.92 12.07
C ASP A 1 -12.98 37.22 11.01
N LYS A 2 -12.40 36.91 9.85
CA LYS A 2 -13.03 35.99 8.89
C LYS A 2 -13.06 34.61 9.55
N GLN A 3 -14.24 34.13 9.95
CA GLN A 3 -14.43 32.72 10.23
C GLN A 3 -14.12 31.94 8.94
N ILE A 4 -12.92 31.35 8.88
CA ILE A 4 -12.54 30.46 7.79
C ILE A 4 -13.34 29.18 8.02
N SER A 5 -14.42 29.01 7.27
CA SER A 5 -15.24 27.80 7.30
C SER A 5 -14.43 26.67 6.68
N THR A 6 -13.76 25.86 7.51
CA THR A 6 -13.09 24.65 7.04
C THR A 6 -14.13 23.55 6.77
N ARG A 7 -13.96 22.81 5.67
CA ARG A 7 -14.83 21.68 5.30
C ARG A 7 -14.98 20.68 6.46
N THR A 8 -16.14 20.03 6.53
CA THR A 8 -16.40 18.92 7.44
C THR A 8 -15.68 17.65 6.96
N TYR A 9 -15.50 16.66 7.83
CA TYR A 9 -14.93 15.37 7.43
C TYR A 9 -15.74 14.68 6.32
N PHE A 10 -17.07 14.80 6.37
CA PHE A 10 -17.95 14.27 5.34
C PHE A 10 -17.73 14.92 3.97
N GLN A 11 -17.51 16.24 3.94
CA GLN A 11 -17.21 16.96 2.70
C GLN A 11 -15.88 16.54 2.08
N PHE A 12 -14.85 16.22 2.89
CA PHE A 12 -13.60 15.67 2.38
C PHE A 12 -13.81 14.30 1.73
N ILE A 13 -14.49 13.37 2.42
CA ILE A 13 -14.73 12.02 1.90
C ILE A 13 -15.65 12.03 0.67
N SER A 14 -16.53 13.04 0.54
CA SER A 14 -17.40 13.19 -0.63
C SER A 14 -16.69 13.76 -1.86
N GLU A 15 -15.47 14.27 -1.72
CA GLU A 15 -14.69 14.75 -2.86
C GLU A 15 -13.96 13.57 -3.55
N PRO A 16 -14.21 13.31 -4.84
CA PRO A 16 -13.68 12.13 -5.53
C PRO A 16 -12.16 12.00 -5.46
N LYS A 17 -11.41 13.10 -5.66
CA LYS A 17 -9.93 13.07 -5.60
C LYS A 17 -9.40 12.83 -4.19
N PHE A 18 -10.06 13.38 -3.17
CA PHE A 18 -9.70 13.10 -1.77
C PHE A 18 -9.94 11.63 -1.44
N LEU A 19 -11.12 11.10 -1.84
CA LEU A 19 -11.48 9.70 -1.62
C LEU A 19 -10.52 8.76 -2.37
N GLN A 20 -10.12 9.09 -3.60
CA GLN A 20 -9.12 8.34 -4.36
C GLN A 20 -7.77 8.32 -3.62
N ALA A 21 -7.28 9.47 -3.15
CA ALA A 21 -6.04 9.56 -2.41
C ALA A 21 -6.09 8.75 -1.10
N LEU A 22 -7.16 8.91 -0.32
CA LEU A 22 -7.40 8.19 0.93
C LEU A 22 -7.45 6.67 0.71
N THR A 23 -8.21 6.21 -0.30
CA THR A 23 -8.37 4.79 -0.63
C THR A 23 -7.04 4.18 -1.08
N ALA A 24 -6.33 4.85 -2.00
CA ALA A 24 -5.05 4.35 -2.49
C ALA A 24 -3.99 4.31 -1.39
N ALA A 25 -3.89 5.34 -0.54
CA ALA A 25 -2.95 5.35 0.60
C ALA A 25 -3.28 4.24 1.60
N SER A 26 -4.54 4.12 2.00
CA SER A 26 -4.99 3.14 3.00
C SER A 26 -4.74 1.71 2.53
N PHE A 27 -5.19 1.35 1.34
CA PHE A 27 -5.05 -0.03 0.87
C PHE A 27 -3.64 -0.35 0.38
N ALA A 28 -2.84 0.63 -0.04
CA ALA A 28 -1.41 0.42 -0.23
C ALA A 28 -0.74 -0.05 1.09
N TYR A 29 -1.03 0.63 2.20
CA TYR A 29 -0.51 0.24 3.51
C TYR A 29 -1.09 -1.08 4.02
N VAL A 30 -2.39 -1.31 3.85
CA VAL A 30 -3.05 -2.57 4.24
C VAL A 30 -2.36 -3.77 3.60
N VAL A 31 -2.22 -3.76 2.27
CA VAL A 31 -1.60 -4.88 1.53
C VAL A 31 -0.14 -5.05 1.92
N MET A 32 0.61 -3.95 2.00
CA MET A 32 2.02 -3.98 2.39
C MET A 32 2.20 -4.54 3.80
N ALA A 33 1.51 -4.00 4.80
CA ALA A 33 1.65 -4.41 6.19
C ALA A 33 1.17 -5.86 6.42
N PHE A 34 0.10 -6.27 5.71
CA PHE A 34 -0.43 -7.63 5.75
C PHE A 34 0.61 -8.65 5.31
N LEU A 35 1.15 -8.48 4.11
CA LEU A 35 2.13 -9.42 3.55
C LEU A 35 3.48 -9.33 4.24
N MET A 36 3.94 -8.13 4.61
CA MET A 36 5.18 -7.94 5.37
C MET A 36 5.12 -8.64 6.73
N THR A 37 3.97 -8.57 7.43
CA THR A 37 3.79 -9.25 8.73
C THR A 37 3.66 -10.77 8.56
N ALA A 38 3.00 -11.26 7.50
CA ALA A 38 2.87 -12.69 7.23
C ALA A 38 4.19 -13.35 6.78
N THR A 39 5.10 -12.59 6.15
CA THR A 39 6.35 -13.12 5.56
C THR A 39 7.24 -13.83 6.57
N PRO A 40 7.58 -13.28 7.75
CA PRO A 40 8.43 -13.96 8.73
C PRO A 40 7.85 -15.31 9.18
N ILE A 41 6.53 -15.36 9.38
CA ILE A 41 5.84 -16.57 9.78
C ILE A 41 5.91 -17.61 8.64
N SER A 42 5.59 -17.18 7.42
CA SER A 42 5.63 -18.06 6.26
C SER A 42 7.03 -18.57 5.96
N MET A 43 8.04 -17.70 5.93
CA MET A 43 9.42 -18.09 5.61
C MET A 43 10.07 -18.93 6.72
N HIS A 44 10.06 -18.42 7.96
CA HIS A 44 10.86 -19.00 9.03
C HIS A 44 10.13 -20.13 9.75
N ILE A 45 8.84 -19.97 10.05
CA ILE A 45 8.10 -20.96 10.84
C ILE A 45 7.53 -22.08 9.94
N ILE A 46 6.94 -21.72 8.78
CA ILE A 46 6.25 -22.71 7.93
C ILE A 46 7.24 -23.41 6.98
N HIS A 47 8.16 -22.64 6.35
CA HIS A 47 9.07 -23.17 5.34
C HIS A 47 10.53 -23.29 5.83
N GLU A 48 10.78 -23.09 7.13
CA GLU A 48 12.06 -23.35 7.82
C GLU A 48 13.29 -22.64 7.20
N PHE A 49 13.09 -21.48 6.54
CA PHE A 49 14.21 -20.67 6.09
C PHE A 49 14.97 -20.07 7.27
N SER A 50 16.31 -19.95 7.14
CA SER A 50 17.15 -19.32 8.16
C SER A 50 16.78 -17.86 8.36
N LEU A 51 17.04 -17.33 9.57
CA LEU A 51 16.85 -15.91 9.89
C LEU A 51 17.68 -14.99 9.00
N ASP A 52 18.87 -15.43 8.55
CA ASP A 52 19.69 -14.66 7.62
C ASP A 52 18.99 -14.45 6.27
N LYS A 53 18.40 -15.52 5.71
CA LYS A 53 17.63 -15.42 4.47
C LYS A 53 16.40 -14.52 4.63
N LEU A 54 15.69 -14.64 5.74
CA LEU A 54 14.59 -13.74 6.07
C LEU A 54 15.06 -12.29 6.17
N GLY A 55 16.17 -12.05 6.88
CA GLY A 55 16.76 -10.72 7.02
C GLY A 55 17.09 -10.07 5.67
N ILE A 56 17.65 -10.84 4.73
CA ILE A 56 17.95 -10.37 3.36
C ILE A 56 16.65 -9.97 2.65
N VAL A 57 15.62 -10.81 2.69
CA VAL A 57 14.33 -10.52 2.04
C VAL A 57 13.72 -9.23 2.60
N MET A 58 13.71 -9.04 3.93
CA MET A 58 13.18 -7.84 4.57
C MET A 58 14.00 -6.59 4.23
N GLN A 59 15.32 -6.68 4.17
CA GLN A 59 16.19 -5.56 3.78
C GLN A 59 15.90 -5.10 2.34
N PHE A 60 15.83 -6.04 1.39
CA PHE A 60 15.50 -5.72 0.00
C PHE A 60 14.09 -5.18 -0.16
N HIS A 61 13.12 -5.66 0.64
CA HIS A 61 11.79 -5.07 0.69
C HIS A 61 11.83 -3.60 1.11
N VAL A 62 12.51 -3.28 2.21
CA VAL A 62 12.65 -1.90 2.71
C VAL A 62 13.36 -1.02 1.69
N LEU A 63 14.43 -1.50 1.06
CA LEU A 63 15.09 -0.78 -0.04
C LEU A 63 14.12 -0.51 -1.19
N ALA A 64 13.33 -1.49 -1.58
CA ALA A 64 12.33 -1.37 -2.65
C ALA A 64 11.18 -0.41 -2.28
N MET A 65 10.87 -0.24 -0.99
CA MET A 65 9.90 0.77 -0.54
C MET A 65 10.43 2.20 -0.71
N PHE A 66 11.70 2.46 -0.48
CA PHE A 66 12.20 3.84 -0.41
C PHE A 66 13.04 4.27 -1.62
N LEU A 67 13.81 3.38 -2.22
CA LEU A 67 14.69 3.73 -3.34
C LEU A 67 13.94 4.32 -4.55
N PRO A 68 12.77 3.80 -4.96
CA PRO A 68 12.02 4.40 -6.07
C PRO A 68 11.55 5.83 -5.80
N SER A 69 11.46 6.29 -4.54
CA SER A 69 11.04 7.66 -4.20
C SER A 69 11.94 8.73 -4.82
N LEU A 70 13.20 8.39 -5.14
CA LEU A 70 14.14 9.29 -5.82
C LEU A 70 13.61 9.75 -7.21
N ILE A 71 12.80 8.92 -7.87
CA ILE A 71 12.28 9.18 -9.20
C ILE A 71 10.75 9.29 -9.24
N THR A 72 10.03 8.76 -8.25
CA THR A 72 8.56 8.71 -8.23
C THR A 72 7.94 10.09 -8.42
N GLY A 73 8.46 11.13 -7.78
CA GLY A 73 7.95 12.49 -7.94
C GLY A 73 8.08 13.01 -9.38
N THR A 74 9.17 12.69 -10.08
CA THR A 74 9.37 13.03 -11.49
C THR A 74 8.41 12.24 -12.39
N LEU A 75 8.20 10.97 -12.08
CA LEU A 75 7.27 10.12 -12.83
C LEU A 75 5.82 10.61 -12.67
N ILE A 76 5.41 11.02 -11.46
CA ILE A 76 4.09 11.62 -11.21
C ILE A 76 3.89 12.87 -12.07
N LYS A 77 4.89 13.77 -12.13
CA LYS A 77 4.82 14.97 -12.98
C LYS A 77 4.68 14.62 -14.46
N LYS A 78 5.33 13.55 -14.92
CA LYS A 78 5.35 13.15 -16.34
C LYS A 78 4.10 12.38 -16.76
N TYR A 79 3.63 11.47 -15.92
CA TYR A 79 2.57 10.50 -16.30
C TYR A 79 1.23 10.75 -15.61
N GLY A 80 1.19 11.57 -14.54
CA GLY A 80 0.00 11.86 -13.76
C GLY A 80 -0.26 10.84 -12.65
N PHE A 81 -1.21 11.16 -11.78
CA PHE A 81 -1.50 10.35 -10.58
C PHE A 81 -2.09 8.98 -10.92
N SER A 82 -3.13 8.92 -11.76
CA SER A 82 -3.83 7.68 -12.09
C SER A 82 -2.91 6.63 -12.70
N LYS A 83 -2.06 7.01 -13.68
CA LYS A 83 -1.13 6.06 -14.31
C LYS A 83 -0.09 5.52 -13.33
N MET A 84 0.38 6.36 -12.41
CA MET A 84 1.32 5.93 -11.38
C MET A 84 0.67 4.99 -10.35
N MET A 85 -0.61 5.23 -10.01
CA MET A 85 -1.36 4.30 -9.15
C MET A 85 -1.60 2.96 -9.86
N TYR A 86 -1.97 2.94 -11.15
CA TYR A 86 -2.06 1.69 -11.93
C TYR A 86 -0.75 0.93 -11.97
N LEU A 87 0.38 1.63 -12.13
CA LEU A 87 1.70 1.01 -12.07
C LEU A 87 1.97 0.36 -10.72
N GLY A 88 1.59 1.02 -9.62
CA GLY A 88 1.70 0.46 -8.28
C GLY A 88 0.83 -0.79 -8.08
N VAL A 89 -0.42 -0.78 -8.59
CA VAL A 89 -1.30 -1.95 -8.60
C VAL A 89 -0.68 -3.09 -9.41
N LEU A 90 -0.07 -2.80 -10.57
CA LEU A 90 0.62 -3.81 -11.38
C LEU A 90 1.73 -4.52 -10.60
N PHE A 91 2.53 -3.79 -9.82
CA PHE A 91 3.56 -4.39 -8.97
C PHE A 91 2.95 -5.26 -7.85
N TYR A 92 1.82 -4.88 -7.29
CA TYR A 92 1.09 -5.73 -6.34
C TYR A 92 0.55 -7.01 -7.00
N VAL A 93 0.09 -6.93 -8.25
CA VAL A 93 -0.28 -8.13 -9.03
C VAL A 93 0.95 -9.04 -9.22
N PHE A 94 2.12 -8.51 -9.53
CA PHE A 94 3.35 -9.30 -9.59
C PHE A 94 3.70 -9.96 -8.25
N THR A 95 3.50 -9.27 -7.13
CA THR A 95 3.63 -9.88 -5.80
C THR A 95 2.71 -11.09 -5.64
N ILE A 96 1.44 -10.96 -6.02
CA ILE A 96 0.48 -12.07 -5.94
C ILE A 96 0.91 -13.21 -6.88
N ILE A 97 1.37 -12.92 -8.09
CA ILE A 97 1.83 -13.93 -9.05
C ILE A 97 3.00 -14.74 -8.47
N THR A 98 3.96 -14.09 -7.80
CA THR A 98 5.10 -14.81 -7.19
C THR A 98 4.66 -15.80 -6.11
N SER A 99 3.50 -15.60 -5.47
CA SER A 99 2.97 -16.53 -4.47
C SER A 99 2.49 -17.87 -5.05
N PHE A 100 2.32 -17.96 -6.39
CA PHE A 100 1.98 -19.19 -7.09
C PHE A 100 3.19 -20.03 -7.49
N LEU A 101 4.40 -19.46 -7.36
CA LEU A 101 5.64 -20.21 -7.52
C LEU A 101 5.90 -21.09 -6.29
N ASP A 102 6.70 -22.12 -6.46
CA ASP A 102 7.12 -22.94 -5.34
C ASP A 102 7.79 -22.07 -4.26
N PRO A 103 7.52 -22.31 -2.98
CA PRO A 103 8.12 -21.58 -1.87
C PRO A 103 9.66 -21.71 -1.90
N SER A 104 10.32 -20.67 -2.38
CA SER A 104 11.77 -20.58 -2.48
C SER A 104 12.27 -19.22 -2.00
N PHE A 105 13.55 -19.13 -1.65
CA PHE A 105 14.14 -17.85 -1.29
C PHE A 105 13.91 -16.78 -2.37
N ILE A 106 14.03 -17.15 -3.64
CA ILE A 106 13.88 -16.22 -4.78
C ILE A 106 12.43 -15.79 -4.94
N SER A 107 11.44 -16.68 -4.78
CA SER A 107 10.02 -16.30 -4.88
C SER A 107 9.62 -15.30 -3.79
N TYR A 108 10.08 -15.50 -2.56
CA TYR A 108 9.87 -14.52 -1.47
C TYR A 108 10.60 -13.21 -1.74
N LEU A 109 11.86 -13.26 -2.16
CA LEU A 109 12.66 -12.07 -2.44
C LEU A 109 12.01 -11.20 -3.53
N LEU A 110 11.64 -11.80 -4.66
CA LEU A 110 10.98 -11.08 -5.76
C LEU A 110 9.60 -10.55 -5.33
N GLY A 111 8.81 -11.37 -4.63
CA GLY A 111 7.49 -10.97 -4.13
C GLY A 111 7.58 -9.74 -3.23
N LEU A 112 8.52 -9.72 -2.30
CA LEU A 112 8.69 -8.62 -1.36
C LEU A 112 9.31 -7.37 -2.02
N ILE A 113 10.19 -7.53 -3.02
CA ILE A 113 10.68 -6.41 -3.84
C ILE A 113 9.52 -5.77 -4.61
N PHE A 114 8.70 -6.56 -5.30
CA PHE A 114 7.52 -6.04 -6.01
C PHE A 114 6.52 -5.38 -5.06
N LEU A 115 6.31 -5.96 -3.87
CA LEU A 115 5.48 -5.38 -2.83
C LEU A 115 5.98 -3.98 -2.41
N GLY A 116 7.28 -3.83 -2.19
CA GLY A 116 7.89 -2.56 -1.81
C GLY A 116 7.77 -1.49 -2.90
N ILE A 117 8.06 -1.84 -4.16
CA ILE A 117 7.91 -0.92 -5.31
C ILE A 117 6.44 -0.51 -5.49
N GLY A 118 5.52 -1.47 -5.43
CA GLY A 118 4.09 -1.24 -5.55
C GLY A 118 3.58 -0.30 -4.47
N TRP A 119 3.98 -0.51 -3.22
CA TRP A 119 3.67 0.39 -2.11
C TRP A 119 4.21 1.81 -2.37
N ASN A 120 5.46 1.93 -2.80
CA ASN A 120 6.04 3.26 -3.08
C ASN A 120 5.22 4.02 -4.12
N PHE A 121 4.93 3.40 -5.25
CA PHE A 121 4.18 4.06 -6.31
C PHE A 121 2.76 4.42 -5.88
N LEU A 122 2.06 3.55 -5.15
CA LEU A 122 0.72 3.83 -4.64
C LEU A 122 0.74 4.91 -3.56
N PHE A 123 1.53 4.73 -2.51
CA PHE A 123 1.50 5.58 -1.33
C PHE A 123 2.05 6.98 -1.60
N VAL A 124 3.20 7.08 -2.28
CA VAL A 124 3.79 8.39 -2.62
C VAL A 124 2.89 9.15 -3.59
N THR A 125 2.26 8.46 -4.54
CA THR A 125 1.33 9.08 -5.48
C THR A 125 0.04 9.53 -4.76
N ALA A 126 -0.51 8.70 -3.88
CA ALA A 126 -1.71 9.01 -3.11
C ALA A 126 -1.50 10.22 -2.18
N THR A 127 -0.39 10.26 -1.44
CA THR A 127 -0.06 11.40 -0.57
C THR A 127 0.23 12.66 -1.37
N SER A 128 0.82 12.55 -2.56
CA SER A 128 1.02 13.68 -3.47
C SER A 128 -0.31 14.21 -4.03
N LEU A 129 -1.26 13.32 -4.36
CA LEU A 129 -2.61 13.69 -4.78
C LEU A 129 -3.37 14.35 -3.61
N LEU A 130 -3.28 13.80 -2.41
CA LEU A 130 -3.95 14.33 -1.21
C LEU A 130 -3.64 15.82 -0.99
N VAL A 131 -2.37 16.22 -1.15
CA VAL A 131 -1.95 17.63 -0.96
C VAL A 131 -2.66 18.57 -1.95
N THR A 132 -3.11 18.09 -3.09
CA THR A 132 -3.85 18.91 -4.09
C THR A 132 -5.33 19.08 -3.77
N THR A 133 -5.86 18.39 -2.76
CA THR A 133 -7.30 18.34 -2.46
C THR A 133 -7.75 19.25 -1.33
N TYR A 134 -6.83 19.92 -0.64
CA TYR A 134 -7.15 20.79 0.49
C TYR A 134 -6.38 22.13 0.45
N THR A 135 -6.92 23.12 1.14
CA THR A 135 -6.27 24.44 1.32
C THR A 135 -5.28 24.41 2.49
N PRO A 136 -4.36 25.38 2.61
CA PRO A 136 -3.44 25.47 3.75
C PRO A 136 -4.13 25.45 5.11
N ASP A 137 -5.28 26.07 5.24
CA ASP A 137 -6.06 26.16 6.50
C ASP A 137 -6.71 24.81 6.87
N GLU A 138 -6.95 23.95 5.89
CA GLU A 138 -7.55 22.62 6.06
C GLU A 138 -6.51 21.51 6.27
N LYS A 139 -5.22 21.81 6.08
CA LYS A 139 -4.13 20.84 6.06
C LYS A 139 -4.16 19.84 7.22
N PHE A 140 -4.20 20.34 8.43
CA PHE A 140 -4.15 19.48 9.62
C PHE A 140 -5.36 18.54 9.71
N LYS A 141 -6.53 19.04 9.32
CA LYS A 141 -7.78 18.26 9.34
C LYS A 141 -7.78 17.19 8.27
N ALA A 142 -7.37 17.54 7.04
CA ALA A 142 -7.31 16.62 5.91
C ALA A 142 -6.26 15.52 6.12
N GLN A 143 -5.03 15.90 6.54
CA GLN A 143 -3.97 14.94 6.82
C GLN A 143 -4.28 14.09 8.04
N GLY A 144 -4.81 14.67 9.13
CA GLY A 144 -5.22 13.94 10.31
C GLY A 144 -6.29 12.88 10.02
N LEU A 145 -7.27 13.20 9.16
CA LEU A 145 -8.25 12.22 8.69
C LEU A 145 -7.59 11.09 7.88
N ASN A 146 -6.72 11.45 6.94
CA ASN A 146 -5.99 10.48 6.15
C ASN A 146 -5.17 9.52 7.02
N ASP A 147 -4.38 10.06 7.95
CA ASP A 147 -3.48 9.28 8.79
C ASP A 147 -4.27 8.39 9.77
N LEU A 148 -5.37 8.91 10.33
CA LEU A 148 -6.25 8.11 11.19
C LEU A 148 -6.79 6.89 10.44
N VAL A 149 -7.29 7.07 9.22
CA VAL A 149 -7.85 5.97 8.42
C VAL A 149 -6.74 5.00 8.00
N VAL A 150 -5.64 5.51 7.42
CA VAL A 150 -4.51 4.68 6.96
C VAL A 150 -3.98 3.81 8.10
N PHE A 151 -3.65 4.41 9.24
CA PHE A 151 -3.02 3.65 10.34
C PHE A 151 -4.00 2.74 11.09
N SER A 152 -5.29 3.10 11.16
CA SER A 152 -6.31 2.21 11.74
C SER A 152 -6.47 0.94 10.91
N PHE A 153 -6.61 1.06 9.59
CA PHE A 153 -6.69 -0.10 8.71
C PHE A 153 -5.38 -0.91 8.68
N THR A 154 -4.24 -0.24 8.74
CA THR A 154 -2.92 -0.90 8.82
C THR A 154 -2.79 -1.73 10.09
N ALA A 155 -3.21 -1.21 11.24
CA ALA A 155 -3.17 -1.93 12.50
C ALA A 155 -4.05 -3.21 12.46
N ILE A 156 -5.29 -3.08 11.95
CA ILE A 156 -6.20 -4.23 11.78
C ILE A 156 -5.57 -5.26 10.83
N SER A 157 -5.00 -4.82 9.74
CA SER A 157 -4.32 -5.67 8.74
C SER A 157 -3.16 -6.44 9.37
N SER A 158 -2.27 -5.77 10.08
CA SER A 158 -1.11 -6.41 10.73
C SER A 158 -1.54 -7.42 11.80
N LEU A 159 -2.55 -7.09 12.62
CA LEU A 159 -3.06 -8.01 13.64
C LEU A 159 -3.70 -9.25 13.02
N SER A 160 -4.41 -9.11 11.91
CA SER A 160 -5.06 -10.23 11.22
C SER A 160 -4.07 -11.11 10.44
N ALA A 161 -2.95 -10.56 9.99
CA ALA A 161 -1.98 -11.27 9.15
C ALA A 161 -1.41 -12.52 9.82
N GLY A 162 -1.03 -12.42 11.10
CA GLY A 162 -0.49 -13.54 11.86
C GLY A 162 -1.50 -14.69 12.02
N ILE A 163 -2.76 -14.36 12.30
CA ILE A 163 -3.84 -15.34 12.43
C ILE A 163 -4.10 -16.01 11.08
N LEU A 164 -4.26 -15.22 10.03
CA LEU A 164 -4.63 -15.76 8.72
C LEU A 164 -3.53 -16.62 8.10
N ILE A 165 -2.24 -16.26 8.24
CA ILE A 165 -1.15 -17.09 7.72
C ILE A 165 -1.01 -18.41 8.50
N SER A 166 -1.30 -18.42 9.80
CA SER A 166 -1.26 -19.65 10.60
C SER A 166 -2.40 -20.62 10.29
N MET A 167 -3.53 -20.11 9.77
CA MET A 167 -4.72 -20.92 9.44
C MET A 167 -4.80 -21.28 7.94
N THR A 168 -4.00 -20.65 7.09
CA THR A 168 -4.09 -20.80 5.63
C THR A 168 -2.70 -21.02 5.02
N SER A 169 -2.45 -20.54 3.83
CA SER A 169 -1.16 -20.65 3.14
C SER A 169 -0.67 -19.30 2.66
N TRP A 170 0.63 -19.20 2.32
CA TRP A 170 1.21 -18.02 1.71
C TRP A 170 0.45 -17.56 0.47
N LYS A 171 0.04 -18.50 -0.37
CA LYS A 171 -0.78 -18.23 -1.57
C LYS A 171 -2.15 -17.65 -1.19
N SER A 172 -2.83 -18.23 -0.21
CA SER A 172 -4.15 -17.75 0.25
C SER A 172 -4.08 -16.34 0.80
N VAL A 173 -3.06 -16.03 1.60
CA VAL A 173 -2.83 -14.69 2.17
C VAL A 173 -2.60 -13.65 1.06
N ASN A 174 -1.84 -14.00 0.02
CA ASN A 174 -1.66 -13.12 -1.15
C ASN A 174 -2.98 -12.91 -1.92
N LEU A 175 -3.79 -13.95 -2.12
CA LEU A 175 -5.10 -13.84 -2.79
C LEU A 175 -6.09 -12.96 -2.01
N LEU A 176 -6.02 -12.94 -0.68
CA LEU A 176 -6.84 -12.04 0.15
C LEU A 176 -6.54 -10.55 -0.09
N CYS A 177 -5.45 -10.21 -0.75
CA CYS A 177 -5.14 -8.84 -1.12
C CYS A 177 -5.94 -8.35 -2.35
N ILE A 178 -6.49 -9.25 -3.18
CA ILE A 178 -7.19 -8.89 -4.44
C ILE A 178 -8.35 -7.91 -4.23
N PRO A 179 -9.24 -8.06 -3.24
CA PRO A 179 -10.31 -7.10 -3.01
C PRO A 179 -9.80 -5.66 -2.80
N PHE A 180 -8.68 -5.49 -2.11
CA PHE A 180 -8.08 -4.16 -1.88
C PHE A 180 -7.55 -3.54 -3.18
N LEU A 181 -6.95 -4.35 -4.07
CA LEU A 181 -6.53 -3.89 -5.39
C LEU A 181 -7.72 -3.44 -6.23
N ILE A 182 -8.83 -4.18 -6.18
CA ILE A 182 -10.08 -3.82 -6.87
C ILE A 182 -10.61 -2.47 -6.37
N LEU A 183 -10.59 -2.24 -5.05
CA LEU A 183 -11.04 -0.97 -4.46
C LEU A 183 -10.14 0.20 -4.88
N ILE A 184 -8.82 0.00 -4.97
CA ILE A 184 -7.90 1.02 -5.49
C ILE A 184 -8.25 1.34 -6.95
N ILE A 185 -8.42 0.32 -7.81
CA ILE A 185 -8.76 0.49 -9.22
C ILE A 185 -10.11 1.21 -9.37
N ALA A 186 -11.13 0.80 -8.59
CA ALA A 186 -12.43 1.44 -8.61
C ALA A 186 -12.36 2.93 -8.22
N SER A 187 -11.50 3.27 -7.24
CA SER A 187 -11.31 4.68 -6.85
C SER A 187 -10.65 5.52 -7.93
N ILE A 188 -9.74 4.93 -8.73
CA ILE A 188 -9.10 5.61 -9.86
C ILE A 188 -10.13 5.86 -10.96
N LEU A 189 -10.88 4.82 -11.34
CA LEU A 189 -11.90 4.91 -12.41
C LEU A 189 -13.03 5.91 -12.10
N ASN A 190 -13.29 6.18 -10.82
CA ASN A 190 -14.31 7.15 -10.42
C ASN A 190 -13.83 8.62 -10.54
N THR A 191 -12.55 8.84 -10.84
CA THR A 191 -11.95 10.19 -10.90
C THR A 191 -11.36 10.53 -12.26
N ASP A 192 -11.15 9.55 -13.13
CA ASP A 192 -10.73 9.71 -14.53
C ASP A 192 -11.95 9.99 -15.41
#